data_639dad003d9817405ca3ae5b1652c193
#
_entry.id   639dad003d9817405ca3ae5b1652c193
#
_cell.length_a   1.000
_cell.length_b   1.000
_cell.length_c   1.000
_cell.angle_alpha   90.00
_cell.angle_beta   90.00
_cell.angle_gamma   90.00
#
_symmetry.space_group_name_H-M   'P 1'
#
loop_
_entity.id
_entity.type
_entity.pdbx_description
1 polymer ?
#
loop_
_entity_poly.entity_id
_entity_poly.type
_entity_poly.pdbx_seq_one_letter_code
_entity_poly.pdbx_strand_id
1 'polypeptide(L)'
;MLRSIKNILIFSSLFTFIFAEAIPLGSKIPLPEIKMEDISGKKVSLNDVKMENGLLVNFSCNTCPWVHAWQDRYNELAKASAENNIGFITINPNSRNREKIGEGLKDMQKFSNNYDHDFLYTVDEGSKLAMAFGATQTPQVFLFDSNGKLVYQGVIDDNPRKPKK
;
A
#
# COMPACT_ATOMS: atom_id res chain seq x y z
N MET A 1 60.71 11.34 33.34
CA MET A 1 59.28 11.78 33.27
C MET A 1 58.72 11.37 31.95
N LEU A 2 58.10 10.17 31.84
CA LEU A 2 57.41 9.72 30.63
C LEU A 2 55.92 10.05 30.75
N ARG A 3 55.42 10.91 29.85
CA ARG A 3 53.97 11.18 29.70
C ARG A 3 53.35 10.06 28.84
N SER A 4 52.50 9.26 29.44
CA SER A 4 51.68 8.28 28.76
C SER A 4 50.55 8.98 27.98
N ILE A 5 50.57 8.91 26.65
CA ILE A 5 49.50 9.39 25.81
C ILE A 5 48.45 8.27 25.71
N LYS A 6 47.32 8.44 26.38
CA LYS A 6 46.15 7.51 26.23
C LYS A 6 45.47 7.79 24.89
N ASN A 7 45.59 6.86 23.97
CA ASN A 7 44.82 6.89 22.72
C ASN A 7 43.33 6.66 23.02
N ILE A 8 42.53 7.69 22.90
CA ILE A 8 41.08 7.62 22.95
C ILE A 8 40.63 7.27 21.52
N LEU A 9 40.25 6.01 21.30
CA LEU A 9 39.53 5.56 20.09
C LEU A 9 38.10 6.06 20.19
N ILE A 10 37.79 7.13 19.44
CA ILE A 10 36.41 7.60 19.24
C ILE A 10 35.75 6.66 18.22
N PHE A 11 34.91 5.75 18.70
CA PHE A 11 34.04 4.94 17.87
C PHE A 11 32.90 5.84 17.40
N SER A 12 33.05 6.40 16.20
CA SER A 12 31.96 7.11 15.51
C SER A 12 31.00 6.05 14.97
N SER A 13 29.92 5.76 15.71
CA SER A 13 28.84 4.95 15.20
C SER A 13 28.07 5.77 14.16
N LEU A 14 28.25 5.45 12.89
CA LEU A 14 27.40 5.95 11.81
C LEU A 14 25.99 5.38 12.01
N PHE A 15 25.09 6.18 12.59
CA PHE A 15 23.67 5.86 12.60
C PHE A 15 23.14 6.16 11.18
N THR A 16 23.08 5.12 10.35
CA THR A 16 22.36 5.18 9.07
C THR A 16 20.86 5.20 9.39
N PHE A 17 20.22 6.35 9.25
CA PHE A 17 18.77 6.44 9.22
C PHE A 17 18.30 5.76 7.92
N ILE A 18 17.76 4.53 8.06
CA ILE A 18 17.06 3.86 6.96
C ILE A 18 15.68 4.51 6.90
N PHE A 19 15.50 5.48 6.01
CA PHE A 19 14.16 5.91 5.60
C PHE A 19 13.53 4.73 4.85
N ALA A 20 12.29 4.37 5.20
CA ALA A 20 11.52 3.43 4.40
C ALA A 20 11.26 4.08 3.03
N GLU A 21 12.04 3.68 2.05
CA GLU A 21 11.86 4.09 0.66
C GLU A 21 11.00 3.05 -0.05
N ALA A 22 10.11 3.52 -0.92
CA ALA A 22 9.30 2.62 -1.72
C ALA A 22 10.19 1.74 -2.62
N ILE A 23 9.78 0.49 -2.84
CA ILE A 23 10.53 -0.47 -3.65
C ILE A 23 10.86 0.13 -5.04
N PRO A 24 12.07 -0.05 -5.60
CA PRO A 24 12.44 0.51 -6.90
C PRO A 24 11.66 -0.12 -8.05
N LEU A 25 11.50 0.63 -9.16
CA LEU A 25 10.92 0.09 -10.40
C LEU A 25 11.69 -1.17 -10.85
N GLY A 26 10.96 -2.14 -11.38
CA GLY A 26 11.50 -3.46 -11.75
C GLY A 26 11.51 -4.49 -10.60
N SER A 27 11.22 -4.08 -9.36
CA SER A 27 11.08 -5.01 -8.23
C SER A 27 9.93 -5.99 -8.46
N LYS A 28 10.08 -7.21 -7.96
CA LYS A 28 8.99 -8.18 -7.92
C LYS A 28 7.96 -7.81 -6.83
N ILE A 29 6.73 -8.33 -6.97
CA ILE A 29 5.68 -8.16 -5.96
C ILE A 29 6.19 -8.68 -4.61
N PRO A 30 6.24 -7.84 -3.57
CA PRO A 30 6.65 -8.27 -2.24
C PRO A 30 5.59 -9.16 -1.60
N LEU A 31 6.02 -10.22 -0.90
CA LEU A 31 5.18 -11.09 -0.08
C LEU A 31 3.87 -11.53 -0.76
N PRO A 32 3.90 -12.02 -2.02
CA PRO A 32 2.69 -12.19 -2.83
C PRO A 32 1.73 -13.26 -2.30
N GLU A 33 2.20 -14.14 -1.40
CA GLU A 33 1.42 -15.25 -0.82
C GLU A 33 0.72 -14.91 0.50
N ILE A 34 1.00 -13.73 1.09
CA ILE A 34 0.35 -13.36 2.36
C ILE A 34 -1.17 -13.26 2.14
N LYS A 35 -1.91 -14.02 2.95
CA LYS A 35 -3.38 -13.98 2.95
C LYS A 35 -3.87 -12.81 3.80
N MET A 36 -4.69 -11.97 3.20
CA MET A 36 -5.39 -10.84 3.81
C MET A 36 -6.87 -11.14 3.89
N GLU A 37 -7.52 -10.71 4.95
CA GLU A 37 -8.97 -10.79 5.08
C GLU A 37 -9.61 -9.62 4.34
N ASP A 38 -10.48 -9.93 3.39
CA ASP A 38 -11.32 -8.96 2.69
C ASP A 38 -12.57 -8.63 3.51
N ILE A 39 -13.17 -7.47 3.26
CA ILE A 39 -14.41 -7.04 3.93
C ILE A 39 -15.58 -8.01 3.77
N SER A 40 -15.56 -8.91 2.79
CA SER A 40 -16.52 -10.00 2.64
C SER A 40 -16.24 -11.22 3.53
N GLY A 41 -15.12 -11.22 4.28
CA GLY A 41 -14.64 -12.35 5.07
C GLY A 41 -13.83 -13.39 4.28
N LYS A 42 -13.63 -13.20 2.98
CA LYS A 42 -12.74 -14.05 2.19
C LYS A 42 -11.28 -13.75 2.50
N LYS A 43 -10.42 -14.76 2.37
CA LYS A 43 -8.96 -14.57 2.48
C LYS A 43 -8.33 -14.65 1.10
N VAL A 44 -7.67 -13.58 0.69
CA VAL A 44 -7.01 -13.45 -0.60
C VAL A 44 -5.55 -13.03 -0.44
N SER A 45 -4.70 -13.41 -1.39
CA SER A 45 -3.32 -12.94 -1.50
C SER A 45 -3.15 -12.14 -2.80
N LEU A 46 -2.02 -11.46 -2.95
CA LEU A 46 -1.72 -10.73 -4.20
C LEU A 46 -1.64 -11.67 -5.41
N ASN A 47 -1.16 -12.91 -5.21
CA ASN A 47 -1.17 -13.92 -6.27
C ASN A 47 -2.57 -14.36 -6.68
N ASP A 48 -3.53 -14.43 -5.76
CA ASP A 48 -4.92 -14.79 -6.11
C ASP A 48 -5.61 -13.68 -6.92
N VAL A 49 -5.16 -12.43 -6.76
CA VAL A 49 -5.77 -11.26 -7.39
C VAL A 49 -5.10 -10.89 -8.72
N LYS A 50 -3.80 -11.17 -8.85
CA LYS A 50 -3.04 -10.88 -10.07
C LYS A 50 -3.69 -11.53 -11.28
N MET A 51 -3.94 -10.76 -12.33
CA MET A 51 -4.45 -11.22 -13.61
C MET A 51 -3.32 -11.31 -14.66
N GLU A 52 -3.68 -11.70 -15.88
CA GLU A 52 -2.74 -11.97 -16.96
C GLU A 52 -1.81 -10.78 -17.25
N ASN A 53 -2.36 -9.56 -17.31
CA ASN A 53 -1.60 -8.36 -17.65
C ASN A 53 -0.96 -7.67 -16.45
N GLY A 54 -1.23 -8.12 -15.22
CA GLY A 54 -0.57 -7.58 -14.04
C GLY A 54 -1.45 -7.42 -12.81
N LEU A 55 -1.04 -6.51 -11.93
CA LEU A 55 -1.70 -6.23 -10.66
C LEU A 55 -1.55 -4.76 -10.29
N LEU A 56 -2.64 -4.11 -9.94
CA LEU A 56 -2.68 -2.78 -9.32
C LEU A 56 -3.01 -2.91 -7.84
N VAL A 57 -2.08 -2.53 -6.99
CA VAL A 57 -2.23 -2.48 -5.52
C VAL A 57 -2.42 -1.03 -5.10
N ASN A 58 -3.47 -0.74 -4.34
CA ASN A 58 -3.74 0.58 -3.78
C ASN A 58 -3.74 0.49 -2.24
N PHE A 59 -2.74 1.08 -1.59
CA PHE A 59 -2.78 1.26 -0.13
C PHE A 59 -3.70 2.42 0.21
N SER A 60 -4.69 2.16 1.07
CA SER A 60 -5.77 3.09 1.40
C SER A 60 -6.18 2.95 2.86
N CYS A 61 -7.05 3.84 3.33
CA CYS A 61 -7.64 3.81 4.67
C CYS A 61 -9.00 4.51 4.68
N ASN A 62 -9.77 4.38 5.76
CA ASN A 62 -11.09 4.99 5.84
C ASN A 62 -11.06 6.45 6.28
N THR A 63 -10.07 6.83 7.10
CA THR A 63 -10.08 8.10 7.85
C THR A 63 -9.18 9.18 7.25
N CYS A 64 -8.40 8.86 6.22
CA CYS A 64 -7.50 9.82 5.60
C CYS A 64 -8.26 10.83 4.70
N PRO A 65 -8.12 12.16 4.92
CA PRO A 65 -8.74 13.16 4.07
C PRO A 65 -8.35 13.06 2.59
N TRP A 66 -7.12 12.65 2.32
CA TRP A 66 -6.65 12.44 0.96
C TRP A 66 -7.31 11.25 0.29
N VAL A 67 -7.59 10.17 1.02
CA VAL A 67 -8.36 9.04 0.51
C VAL A 67 -9.77 9.50 0.12
N HIS A 68 -10.44 10.28 0.98
CA HIS A 68 -11.75 10.86 0.65
C HIS A 68 -11.72 11.76 -0.59
N ALA A 69 -10.64 12.48 -0.80
CA ALA A 69 -10.50 13.38 -1.95
C ALA A 69 -10.34 12.64 -3.30
N TRP A 70 -9.94 11.35 -3.28
CA TRP A 70 -9.79 10.52 -4.48
C TRP A 70 -10.81 9.39 -4.62
N GLN A 71 -11.84 9.33 -3.77
CA GLN A 71 -12.79 8.19 -3.75
C GLN A 71 -13.51 7.95 -5.07
N ASP A 72 -13.91 9.01 -5.76
CA ASP A 72 -14.57 8.94 -7.08
C ASP A 72 -13.72 8.26 -8.17
N ARG A 73 -12.40 8.13 -7.95
CA ARG A 73 -11.48 7.46 -8.89
C ARG A 73 -11.25 5.98 -8.59
N TYR A 74 -11.62 5.52 -7.42
CA TYR A 74 -11.37 4.12 -7.04
C TYR A 74 -12.16 3.14 -7.90
N ASN A 75 -13.45 3.40 -8.12
CA ASN A 75 -14.28 2.59 -9.02
C ASN A 75 -13.82 2.70 -10.48
N GLU A 76 -13.34 3.88 -10.92
CA GLU A 76 -12.77 4.06 -12.25
C GLU A 76 -11.49 3.23 -12.43
N LEU A 77 -10.60 3.21 -11.42
CA LEU A 77 -9.38 2.38 -11.42
C LEU A 77 -9.71 0.90 -11.46
N ALA A 78 -10.67 0.45 -10.64
CA ALA A 78 -11.11 -0.94 -10.64
C ALA A 78 -11.65 -1.37 -12.00
N LYS A 79 -12.53 -0.54 -12.59
CA LYS A 79 -13.08 -0.76 -13.92
C LYS A 79 -12.00 -0.80 -15.01
N ALA A 80 -11.13 0.22 -15.04
CA ALA A 80 -10.04 0.27 -16.01
C ALA A 80 -9.08 -0.92 -15.86
N SER A 81 -8.81 -1.36 -14.64
CA SER A 81 -8.00 -2.54 -14.38
C SER A 81 -8.65 -3.81 -14.95
N ALA A 82 -9.95 -4.02 -14.68
CA ALA A 82 -10.69 -5.16 -15.20
C ALA A 82 -10.74 -5.19 -16.73
N GLU A 83 -11.03 -4.05 -17.38
CA GLU A 83 -11.06 -3.89 -18.84
C GLU A 83 -9.71 -4.22 -19.50
N ASN A 84 -8.60 -4.05 -18.76
CA ASN A 84 -7.26 -4.35 -19.24
C ASN A 84 -6.69 -5.68 -18.70
N ASN A 85 -7.51 -6.54 -18.10
CA ASN A 85 -7.10 -7.82 -17.52
C ASN A 85 -5.96 -7.68 -16.49
N ILE A 86 -6.03 -6.61 -15.67
CA ILE A 86 -5.15 -6.30 -14.55
C ILE A 86 -5.95 -6.53 -13.26
N GLY A 87 -5.40 -7.29 -12.33
CA GLY A 87 -6.00 -7.47 -11.00
C GLY A 87 -5.99 -6.14 -10.24
N PHE A 88 -7.04 -5.86 -9.45
CA PHE A 88 -7.10 -4.67 -8.60
C PHE A 88 -7.42 -5.05 -7.15
N ILE A 89 -6.70 -4.48 -6.21
CA ILE A 89 -6.91 -4.67 -4.79
C ILE A 89 -6.59 -3.40 -4.01
N THR A 90 -7.47 -3.07 -3.07
CA THR A 90 -7.22 -2.01 -2.08
C THR A 90 -6.87 -2.65 -0.74
N ILE A 91 -5.83 -2.13 -0.08
CA ILE A 91 -5.26 -2.68 1.15
C ILE A 91 -5.23 -1.60 2.22
N ASN A 92 -5.81 -1.90 3.39
CA ASN A 92 -5.77 -1.02 4.55
C ASN A 92 -4.62 -1.42 5.49
N PRO A 93 -3.53 -0.62 5.56
CA PRO A 93 -2.37 -0.92 6.38
C PRO A 93 -2.51 -0.45 7.83
N ASN A 94 -3.56 0.28 8.21
CA ASN A 94 -3.73 0.84 9.54
C ASN A 94 -4.07 -0.26 10.56
N SER A 95 -3.07 -0.98 11.04
CA SER A 95 -3.25 -2.11 11.97
C SER A 95 -3.30 -1.69 13.44
N ARG A 96 -2.62 -0.60 13.81
CA ARG A 96 -2.53 -0.17 15.22
C ARG A 96 -3.84 0.45 15.70
N ASN A 97 -4.44 -0.16 16.74
CA ASN A 97 -5.71 0.30 17.32
C ASN A 97 -6.88 0.44 16.31
N ARG A 98 -6.86 -0.36 15.26
CA ARG A 98 -7.78 -0.37 14.11
C ARG A 98 -9.23 -0.09 14.50
N GLU A 99 -9.78 -0.87 15.43
CA GLU A 99 -11.18 -0.74 15.87
C GLU A 99 -11.49 0.60 16.58
N LYS A 100 -10.48 1.22 17.20
CA LYS A 100 -10.68 2.49 17.94
C LYS A 100 -10.59 3.71 17.03
N ILE A 101 -9.95 3.59 15.86
CA ILE A 101 -9.72 4.71 14.94
C ILE A 101 -10.62 4.67 13.70
N GLY A 102 -11.62 3.77 13.65
CA GLY A 102 -12.54 3.68 12.52
C GLY A 102 -11.93 2.97 11.29
N GLU A 103 -10.97 2.07 11.52
CA GLU A 103 -10.30 1.28 10.48
C GLU A 103 -10.56 -0.22 10.62
N GLY A 104 -11.52 -0.62 11.49
CA GLY A 104 -11.95 -2.00 11.66
C GLY A 104 -12.70 -2.53 10.44
N LEU A 105 -12.84 -3.87 10.34
CA LEU A 105 -13.54 -4.51 9.21
C LEU A 105 -14.97 -3.97 9.02
N LYS A 106 -15.71 -3.72 10.10
CA LYS A 106 -17.05 -3.14 10.02
C LYS A 106 -17.06 -1.71 9.50
N ASP A 107 -16.04 -0.92 9.88
CA ASP A 107 -15.89 0.45 9.39
C ASP A 107 -15.49 0.44 7.91
N MET A 108 -14.61 -0.48 7.50
CA MET A 108 -14.23 -0.70 6.11
C MET A 108 -15.43 -1.13 5.25
N GLN A 109 -16.29 -2.04 5.74
CA GLN A 109 -17.54 -2.43 5.07
C GLN A 109 -18.46 -1.24 4.87
N LYS A 110 -18.67 -0.45 5.94
CA LYS A 110 -19.49 0.76 5.86
C LYS A 110 -18.91 1.78 4.88
N PHE A 111 -17.61 1.99 4.92
CA PHE A 111 -16.91 2.88 4.01
C PHE A 111 -17.06 2.42 2.55
N SER A 112 -16.82 1.15 2.27
CA SER A 112 -16.99 0.55 0.95
C SER A 112 -18.43 0.73 0.42
N ASN A 113 -19.44 0.46 1.26
CA ASN A 113 -20.84 0.62 0.90
C ASN A 113 -21.23 2.09 0.62
N ASN A 114 -20.64 3.05 1.35
CA ASN A 114 -20.94 4.47 1.16
C ASN A 114 -20.44 5.02 -0.20
N TYR A 115 -19.46 4.35 -0.80
CA TYR A 115 -18.85 4.75 -2.09
C TYR A 115 -19.11 3.74 -3.22
N ASP A 116 -20.01 2.77 -2.99
CA ASP A 116 -20.37 1.72 -3.96
C ASP A 116 -19.13 1.00 -4.52
N HIS A 117 -18.18 0.63 -3.64
CA HIS A 117 -16.97 -0.06 -4.05
C HIS A 117 -17.29 -1.48 -4.51
N ASP A 118 -16.92 -1.82 -5.74
CA ASP A 118 -17.05 -3.15 -6.34
C ASP A 118 -15.67 -3.77 -6.60
N PHE A 119 -14.83 -3.81 -5.54
CA PHE A 119 -13.48 -4.37 -5.59
C PHE A 119 -13.06 -4.88 -4.21
N LEU A 120 -11.97 -5.67 -4.17
CA LEU A 120 -11.43 -6.22 -2.93
C LEU A 120 -10.84 -5.10 -2.05
N TYR A 121 -11.31 -5.05 -0.79
CA TYR A 121 -10.79 -4.15 0.22
C TYR A 121 -10.35 -4.94 1.44
N THR A 122 -9.06 -5.11 1.61
CA THR A 122 -8.44 -6.06 2.53
C THR A 122 -7.69 -5.39 3.67
N VAL A 123 -7.47 -6.16 4.73
CA VAL A 123 -6.71 -5.77 5.92
C VAL A 123 -5.28 -6.29 5.83
N ASP A 124 -4.30 -5.39 5.96
CA ASP A 124 -2.88 -5.74 6.12
C ASP A 124 -2.54 -5.84 7.61
N GLU A 125 -2.59 -7.05 8.15
CA GLU A 125 -2.29 -7.29 9.56
C GLU A 125 -0.83 -7.01 9.91
N GLY A 126 -0.64 -6.09 10.87
CA GLY A 126 0.70 -5.65 11.30
C GLY A 126 1.40 -4.79 10.26
N SER A 127 0.68 -4.24 9.26
CA SER A 127 1.23 -3.40 8.18
C SER A 127 2.39 -4.08 7.42
N LYS A 128 2.36 -5.41 7.32
CA LYS A 128 3.46 -6.22 6.75
C LYS A 128 3.69 -5.94 5.28
N LEU A 129 2.60 -5.87 4.50
CA LEU A 129 2.69 -5.55 3.08
C LEU A 129 3.10 -4.10 2.87
N ALA A 130 2.48 -3.15 3.59
CA ALA A 130 2.88 -1.74 3.50
C ALA A 130 4.37 -1.54 3.78
N MET A 131 4.91 -2.19 4.82
CA MET A 131 6.35 -2.16 5.11
C MET A 131 7.18 -2.81 3.99
N ALA A 132 6.75 -3.95 3.45
CA ALA A 132 7.48 -4.64 2.40
C ALA A 132 7.48 -3.89 1.06
N PHE A 133 6.42 -3.12 0.76
CA PHE A 133 6.33 -2.22 -0.39
C PHE A 133 7.04 -0.88 -0.16
N GLY A 134 7.39 -0.54 1.08
CA GLY A 134 7.85 0.79 1.45
C GLY A 134 6.77 1.84 1.22
N ALA A 135 5.50 1.49 1.43
CA ALA A 135 4.39 2.44 1.33
C ALA A 135 4.44 3.41 2.51
N THR A 136 4.37 4.71 2.21
CA THR A 136 4.57 5.79 3.20
C THR A 136 3.36 6.70 3.38
N GLN A 137 2.35 6.55 2.51
CA GLN A 137 1.15 7.40 2.52
C GLN A 137 -0.08 6.64 2.01
N THR A 138 -1.27 7.20 2.23
CA THR A 138 -2.52 6.75 1.63
C THR A 138 -3.26 7.94 1.00
N PRO A 139 -3.78 7.81 -0.24
CA PRO A 139 -3.60 6.65 -1.12
C PRO A 139 -2.19 6.59 -1.71
N GLN A 140 -1.69 5.36 -1.94
CA GLN A 140 -0.47 5.12 -2.71
C GLN A 140 -0.66 3.88 -3.57
N VAL A 141 -0.38 3.99 -4.86
CA VAL A 141 -0.59 2.91 -5.83
C VAL A 141 0.73 2.32 -6.33
N PHE A 142 0.70 1.01 -6.61
CA PHE A 142 1.80 0.22 -7.17
C PHE A 142 1.24 -0.64 -8.31
N LEU A 143 1.72 -0.41 -9.53
CA LEU A 143 1.32 -1.18 -10.70
C LEU A 143 2.45 -2.16 -11.09
N PHE A 144 2.11 -3.42 -11.18
CA PHE A 144 2.99 -4.50 -11.63
C PHE A 144 2.54 -5.01 -13.00
N ASP A 145 3.48 -5.32 -13.87
CA ASP A 145 3.25 -5.90 -15.19
C ASP A 145 2.87 -7.40 -15.12
N SER A 146 2.67 -8.01 -16.30
CA SER A 146 2.39 -9.44 -16.46
C SER A 146 3.42 -10.36 -15.79
N ASN A 147 4.69 -9.93 -15.74
CA ASN A 147 5.80 -10.64 -15.11
C ASN A 147 5.90 -10.40 -13.60
N GLY A 148 4.99 -9.59 -13.04
CA GLY A 148 5.01 -9.18 -11.62
C GLY A 148 6.13 -8.21 -11.29
N LYS A 149 6.60 -7.41 -12.25
CA LYS A 149 7.59 -6.36 -12.03
C LYS A 149 6.92 -5.01 -11.89
N LEU A 150 7.34 -4.23 -10.89
CA LEU A 150 6.84 -2.89 -10.64
C LEU A 150 7.17 -1.96 -11.82
N VAL A 151 6.16 -1.37 -12.42
CA VAL A 151 6.28 -0.43 -13.55
C VAL A 151 5.84 0.99 -13.20
N TYR A 152 5.06 1.16 -12.15
CA TYR A 152 4.66 2.46 -11.62
C TYR A 152 4.44 2.40 -10.12
N GLN A 153 4.79 3.47 -9.43
CA GLN A 153 4.37 3.74 -8.06
C GLN A 153 4.16 5.24 -7.87
N GLY A 154 3.21 5.60 -7.02
CA GLY A 154 2.92 7.00 -6.76
C GLY A 154 1.50 7.23 -6.25
N VAL A 155 0.96 8.39 -6.62
CA VAL A 155 -0.42 8.79 -6.37
C VAL A 155 -1.34 8.39 -7.52
N ILE A 156 -2.65 8.46 -7.31
CA ILE A 156 -3.64 8.08 -8.33
C ILE A 156 -3.59 9.04 -9.53
N ASP A 157 -3.58 10.34 -9.24
CA ASP A 157 -3.40 11.42 -10.22
C ASP A 157 -2.74 12.64 -9.55
N ASP A 158 -2.53 13.71 -10.30
CA ASP A 158 -1.87 14.92 -9.82
C ASP A 158 -2.84 15.95 -9.18
N ASN A 159 -4.15 15.71 -9.23
CA ASN A 159 -5.13 16.67 -8.68
C ASN A 159 -6.43 16.00 -8.21
N PRO A 160 -6.62 15.84 -6.89
CA PRO A 160 -7.83 15.21 -6.36
C PRO A 160 -9.12 16.00 -6.62
N ARG A 161 -9.03 17.31 -6.92
CA ARG A 161 -10.19 18.18 -7.14
C ARG A 161 -10.56 18.36 -8.61
N LYS A 162 -9.66 18.07 -9.53
CA LYS A 162 -9.86 18.24 -10.98
C LYS A 162 -9.16 17.10 -11.71
N PRO A 163 -9.86 15.98 -11.97
CA PRO A 163 -9.28 14.93 -12.79
C PRO A 163 -8.89 15.50 -14.15
N LYS A 164 -7.73 15.16 -14.67
CA LYS A 164 -7.40 15.43 -16.07
C LYS A 164 -8.37 14.65 -16.94
N LYS A 165 -9.01 15.35 -17.87
CA LYS A 165 -9.83 14.73 -18.91
C LYS A 165 -8.96 14.01 -19.92
#